data_aa91229364e9d8dc60f0d1c339302ef2
#
_entry.id   aa91229364e9d8dc60f0d1c339302ef2
#
_cell.length_a   1.000
_cell.length_b   1.000
_cell.length_c   1.000
_cell.angle_alpha   90.00
_cell.angle_beta   90.00
_cell.angle_gamma   90.00
#
_symmetry.space_group_name_H-M   'P 1'
#
loop_
_entity.id
_entity.type
_entity.pdbx_description
1 polymer ?
#
loop_
_entity_poly.entity_id
_entity_poly.type
_entity_poly.pdbx_seq_one_letter_code
_entity_poly.pdbx_strand_id
1 'polypeptide(L)'
;MASRSVARLSSAVLIFCVLMSQAVADATRANPAARWQVVLAAGDDAEPVFDNATRALSQRLAAAGVPTGNIHRLSASAGELGTAVEPALANVLLRRIGALPARPGDRCLIFLTSHGEQGAGLWLARSNTAVSPDELAQALSRGCAAVPTVVVVSACYSGGFATGKMAKPNRIVLTAARNDRPSFGCQVHRVYNFFDECLLDALPKSATWRAVADGSRQCVRRMERALGEQPSEPQAYFGAGVANLDVGF
;
A
#
# COMPACT_ATOMS: atom_id res chain seq x y z
N MET A 1 9.27 64.45 -49.76
CA MET A 1 8.56 64.37 -48.44
C MET A 1 8.31 62.91 -48.12
N ALA A 2 9.10 62.37 -47.24
CA ALA A 2 9.04 60.95 -46.81
C ALA A 2 8.18 60.86 -45.54
N SER A 3 7.19 59.99 -45.53
CA SER A 3 6.44 59.64 -44.30
C SER A 3 6.76 58.25 -43.86
N ARG A 4 7.20 58.12 -42.60
CA ARG A 4 7.60 56.93 -41.92
C ARG A 4 6.35 56.16 -41.41
N SER A 5 6.29 54.91 -41.70
CA SER A 5 5.44 53.99 -40.98
C SER A 5 6.28 52.80 -40.51
N VAL A 6 6.72 52.84 -39.27
CA VAL A 6 7.42 51.72 -38.59
C VAL A 6 6.74 51.49 -37.26
N ALA A 7 6.61 50.20 -36.94
CA ALA A 7 6.36 49.63 -35.62
C ALA A 7 4.92 49.51 -35.09
N ARG A 8 4.30 48.40 -35.34
CA ARG A 8 3.38 47.70 -34.37
C ARG A 8 3.38 46.19 -34.59
N LEU A 9 4.52 45.51 -34.37
CA LEU A 9 4.59 44.07 -34.52
C LEU A 9 5.32 43.32 -33.37
N SER A 10 5.56 43.98 -32.23
CA SER A 10 6.43 43.37 -31.22
C SER A 10 5.72 42.90 -29.92
N SER A 11 4.43 43.24 -29.70
CA SER A 11 3.80 42.92 -28.40
C SER A 11 3.02 41.62 -28.38
N ALA A 12 2.57 41.10 -29.50
CA ALA A 12 1.74 39.89 -29.54
C ALA A 12 2.55 38.57 -29.38
N VAL A 13 3.82 38.57 -29.82
CA VAL A 13 4.66 37.34 -29.79
C VAL A 13 5.16 37.04 -28.38
N LEU A 14 5.43 38.06 -27.56
CA LEU A 14 5.91 37.84 -26.18
C LEU A 14 4.85 37.26 -25.24
N ILE A 15 3.58 37.66 -25.41
CA ILE A 15 2.47 37.12 -24.55
C ILE A 15 2.21 35.66 -24.86
N PHE A 16 2.34 35.25 -26.12
CA PHE A 16 2.10 33.82 -26.49
C PHE A 16 3.20 32.89 -25.96
N CYS A 17 4.46 33.29 -25.90
CA CYS A 17 5.56 32.52 -25.34
C CYS A 17 5.45 32.32 -23.81
N VAL A 18 4.97 33.33 -23.07
CA VAL A 18 4.81 33.23 -21.61
C VAL A 18 3.67 32.28 -21.24
N LEU A 19 2.56 32.29 -21.98
CA LEU A 19 1.43 31.36 -21.74
C LEU A 19 1.78 29.91 -22.08
N MET A 20 2.59 29.66 -23.12
CA MET A 20 3.08 28.32 -23.45
C MET A 20 4.04 27.78 -22.39
N SER A 21 4.89 28.62 -21.80
CA SER A 21 5.82 28.21 -20.73
C SER A 21 5.09 27.80 -19.44
N GLN A 22 3.97 28.44 -19.11
CA GLN A 22 3.18 28.06 -17.92
C GLN A 22 2.40 26.75 -18.13
N ALA A 23 1.86 26.52 -19.32
CA ALA A 23 1.18 25.27 -19.65
C ALA A 23 2.12 24.06 -19.65
N VAL A 24 3.39 24.22 -20.03
CA VAL A 24 4.41 23.16 -19.99
C VAL A 24 4.88 22.89 -18.55
N ALA A 25 4.94 23.92 -17.70
CA ALA A 25 5.32 23.76 -16.29
C ALA A 25 4.23 23.04 -15.45
N ASP A 26 2.96 23.20 -15.82
CA ASP A 26 1.84 22.49 -15.14
C ASP A 26 1.72 21.01 -15.58
N ALA A 27 2.10 20.69 -16.82
CA ALA A 27 2.08 19.31 -17.32
C ALA A 27 3.18 18.41 -16.70
N THR A 28 4.16 18.98 -16.00
CA THR A 28 5.29 18.24 -15.40
C THR A 28 5.15 17.92 -13.92
N ARG A 29 4.11 18.37 -13.22
CA ARG A 29 3.73 17.87 -11.89
C ARG A 29 2.92 16.59 -12.04
N ALA A 30 3.60 15.50 -12.40
CA ALA A 30 3.00 14.17 -12.35
C ALA A 30 2.38 13.97 -10.95
N ASN A 31 1.08 13.63 -10.90
CA ASN A 31 0.40 13.29 -9.65
C ASN A 31 1.21 12.20 -8.92
N PRO A 32 1.75 12.44 -7.71
CA PRO A 32 2.53 11.45 -6.98
C PRO A 32 1.78 10.14 -6.78
N ALA A 33 0.46 10.20 -6.64
CA ALA A 33 -0.41 9.04 -6.50
C ALA A 33 -0.40 8.15 -7.76
N ALA A 34 -0.24 8.72 -8.96
CA ALA A 34 -0.21 7.97 -10.21
C ALA A 34 1.00 7.02 -10.34
N ARG A 35 2.00 7.15 -9.47
CA ARG A 35 3.21 6.33 -9.45
C ARG A 35 3.13 5.08 -8.57
N TRP A 36 2.02 4.86 -7.88
CA TRP A 36 1.85 3.68 -7.06
C TRP A 36 1.45 2.46 -7.89
N GLN A 37 2.17 1.35 -7.68
CA GLN A 37 1.83 0.00 -8.14
C GLN A 37 1.37 -0.78 -6.91
N VAL A 38 0.15 -1.31 -6.92
CA VAL A 38 -0.53 -1.76 -5.71
C VAL A 38 -1.03 -3.19 -5.83
N VAL A 39 -0.77 -3.99 -4.81
CA VAL A 39 -1.41 -5.30 -4.61
C VAL A 39 -2.08 -5.33 -3.25
N LEU A 40 -3.37 -5.64 -3.22
CA LEU A 40 -4.20 -5.76 -2.02
C LEU A 40 -4.76 -7.17 -1.96
N ALA A 41 -4.51 -7.94 -0.90
CA ALA A 41 -5.00 -9.31 -0.81
C ALA A 41 -5.72 -9.57 0.51
N ALA A 42 -6.96 -10.08 0.41
CA ALA A 42 -7.72 -10.71 1.47
C ALA A 42 -7.52 -12.24 1.38
N GLY A 43 -6.77 -12.81 2.32
CA GLY A 43 -6.30 -14.19 2.23
C GLY A 43 -7.29 -15.22 2.72
N ASP A 44 -8.33 -14.81 3.44
CA ASP A 44 -9.34 -15.72 4.03
C ASP A 44 -10.74 -15.13 3.84
N ASP A 45 -11.75 -15.99 3.71
CA ASP A 45 -13.15 -15.63 3.51
C ASP A 45 -14.07 -16.07 4.67
N ALA A 46 -13.50 -16.64 5.75
CA ALA A 46 -14.27 -16.97 6.94
C ALA A 46 -14.89 -15.72 7.59
N GLU A 47 -14.23 -14.59 7.45
CA GLU A 47 -14.65 -13.31 8.04
C GLU A 47 -14.61 -12.18 6.99
N PRO A 48 -15.64 -11.33 6.93
CA PRO A 48 -15.72 -10.26 5.91
C PRO A 48 -14.70 -9.12 6.14
N VAL A 49 -14.06 -9.06 7.30
CA VAL A 49 -13.14 -7.99 7.70
C VAL A 49 -11.98 -7.80 6.73
N PHE A 50 -11.47 -8.89 6.16
CA PHE A 50 -10.33 -8.88 5.25
C PHE A 50 -10.69 -8.26 3.89
N ASP A 51 -11.79 -8.69 3.30
CA ASP A 51 -12.28 -8.11 2.05
C ASP A 51 -12.74 -6.65 2.22
N ASN A 52 -13.38 -6.33 3.34
CA ASN A 52 -13.75 -4.96 3.65
C ASN A 52 -12.54 -4.03 3.69
N ALA A 53 -11.43 -4.45 4.30
CA ALA A 53 -10.19 -3.67 4.38
C ALA A 53 -9.57 -3.44 2.99
N THR A 54 -9.45 -4.49 2.16
CA THR A 54 -8.88 -4.37 0.81
C THR A 54 -9.76 -3.50 -0.08
N ARG A 55 -11.09 -3.61 0.03
CA ARG A 55 -12.05 -2.78 -0.71
C ARG A 55 -11.94 -1.31 -0.31
N ALA A 56 -11.94 -1.02 0.99
CA ALA A 56 -11.84 0.34 1.50
C ALA A 56 -10.52 1.01 1.09
N LEU A 57 -9.39 0.28 1.18
CA LEU A 57 -8.09 0.81 0.75
C LEU A 57 -8.04 1.02 -0.76
N SER A 58 -8.57 0.09 -1.56
CA SER A 58 -8.67 0.23 -3.03
C SER A 58 -9.44 1.49 -3.44
N GLN A 59 -10.61 1.70 -2.82
CA GLN A 59 -11.45 2.89 -3.09
C GLN A 59 -10.74 4.18 -2.71
N ARG A 60 -10.04 4.20 -1.56
CA ARG A 60 -9.29 5.36 -1.10
C ARG A 60 -8.13 5.70 -2.04
N LEU A 61 -7.37 4.69 -2.48
CA LEU A 61 -6.27 4.87 -3.42
C LEU A 61 -6.77 5.43 -4.77
N ALA A 62 -7.85 4.87 -5.30
CA ALA A 62 -8.46 5.36 -6.54
C ALA A 62 -8.97 6.81 -6.39
N ALA A 63 -9.62 7.15 -5.28
CA ALA A 63 -10.08 8.51 -4.99
C ALA A 63 -8.93 9.51 -4.84
N ALA A 64 -7.75 9.06 -4.37
CA ALA A 64 -6.54 9.87 -4.30
C ALA A 64 -5.80 10.00 -5.64
N GLY A 65 -6.26 9.31 -6.70
CA GLY A 65 -5.73 9.42 -8.05
C GLY A 65 -4.73 8.33 -8.45
N VAL A 66 -4.65 7.23 -7.70
CA VAL A 66 -3.95 6.02 -8.17
C VAL A 66 -4.77 5.42 -9.32
N PRO A 67 -4.18 5.22 -10.51
CA PRO A 67 -4.90 4.61 -11.63
C PRO A 67 -5.44 3.23 -11.25
N THR A 68 -6.71 2.95 -11.59
CA THR A 68 -7.34 1.67 -11.26
C THR A 68 -6.61 0.46 -11.86
N GLY A 69 -5.99 0.63 -13.03
CA GLY A 69 -5.14 -0.39 -13.65
C GLY A 69 -3.86 -0.72 -12.87
N ASN A 70 -3.46 0.13 -11.94
CA ASN A 70 -2.31 -0.09 -11.05
C ASN A 70 -2.72 -0.74 -9.72
N ILE A 71 -4.02 -0.93 -9.46
CA ILE A 71 -4.54 -1.49 -8.21
C ILE A 71 -5.04 -2.91 -8.49
N HIS A 72 -4.30 -3.90 -8.03
CA HIS A 72 -4.64 -5.32 -8.17
C HIS A 72 -5.21 -5.84 -6.85
N ARG A 73 -6.50 -6.22 -6.85
CA ARG A 73 -7.13 -6.86 -5.70
C ARG A 73 -7.18 -8.36 -5.88
N LEU A 74 -6.91 -9.08 -4.77
CA LEU A 74 -7.06 -10.52 -4.68
C LEU A 74 -7.96 -10.83 -3.47
N SER A 75 -8.84 -11.83 -3.62
CA SER A 75 -9.76 -12.24 -2.55
C SER A 75 -9.86 -13.76 -2.45
N ALA A 76 -9.99 -14.24 -1.22
CA ALA A 76 -10.36 -15.63 -0.96
C ALA A 76 -11.87 -15.85 -1.17
N SER A 77 -12.70 -14.83 -1.02
CA SER A 77 -14.16 -14.92 -1.18
C SER A 77 -14.57 -15.13 -2.64
N ALA A 78 -15.36 -16.17 -2.88
CA ALA A 78 -15.90 -16.43 -4.22
C ALA A 78 -16.81 -15.31 -4.70
N GLY A 79 -17.54 -14.64 -3.80
CA GLY A 79 -18.44 -13.53 -4.13
C GLY A 79 -17.74 -12.24 -4.55
N GLU A 80 -16.43 -12.09 -4.28
CA GLU A 80 -15.64 -10.94 -4.70
C GLU A 80 -14.98 -11.12 -6.07
N LEU A 81 -14.86 -12.36 -6.56
CA LEU A 81 -14.12 -12.66 -7.79
C LEU A 81 -14.82 -12.11 -9.03
N GLY A 82 -14.03 -11.60 -9.98
CA GLY A 82 -14.50 -11.06 -11.24
C GLY A 82 -13.35 -10.51 -12.08
N THR A 83 -13.65 -9.69 -13.06
CA THR A 83 -12.65 -9.12 -13.97
C THR A 83 -11.63 -8.20 -13.26
N ALA A 84 -11.99 -7.62 -12.11
CA ALA A 84 -11.17 -6.69 -11.34
C ALA A 84 -10.57 -7.31 -10.06
N VAL A 85 -10.96 -8.54 -9.70
CA VAL A 85 -10.52 -9.21 -8.47
C VAL A 85 -10.09 -10.63 -8.79
N GLU A 86 -8.82 -10.93 -8.54
CA GLU A 86 -8.24 -12.25 -8.77
C GLU A 86 -8.42 -13.16 -7.53
N PRO A 87 -8.35 -14.48 -7.67
CA PRO A 87 -8.36 -15.38 -6.53
C PRO A 87 -7.07 -15.24 -5.70
N ALA A 88 -7.21 -15.15 -4.37
CA ALA A 88 -6.09 -15.09 -3.43
C ALA A 88 -5.45 -16.48 -3.23
N LEU A 89 -4.88 -17.02 -4.31
CA LEU A 89 -4.04 -18.22 -4.30
C LEU A 89 -2.57 -17.80 -4.11
N ALA A 90 -1.77 -18.60 -3.40
CA ALA A 90 -0.37 -18.31 -3.10
C ALA A 90 0.45 -18.04 -4.38
N ASN A 91 0.31 -18.89 -5.39
CA ASN A 91 1.00 -18.73 -6.68
C ASN A 91 0.51 -17.52 -7.47
N VAL A 92 -0.79 -17.16 -7.37
CA VAL A 92 -1.34 -15.96 -8.03
C VAL A 92 -0.82 -14.70 -7.36
N LEU A 93 -0.88 -14.64 -6.01
CA LEU A 93 -0.37 -13.51 -5.22
C LEU A 93 1.12 -13.25 -5.50
N LEU A 94 1.96 -14.28 -5.35
CA LEU A 94 3.41 -14.13 -5.53
C LEU A 94 3.78 -13.79 -6.98
N ARG A 95 3.07 -14.34 -7.96
CA ARG A 95 3.24 -13.98 -9.37
C ARG A 95 2.81 -12.54 -9.63
N ARG A 96 1.65 -12.10 -9.09
CA ARG A 96 1.16 -10.72 -9.26
C ARG A 96 2.15 -9.71 -8.70
N ILE A 97 2.66 -9.93 -7.49
CA ILE A 97 3.67 -9.07 -6.88
C ILE A 97 4.95 -9.07 -7.72
N GLY A 98 5.43 -10.26 -8.17
CA GLY A 98 6.65 -10.39 -8.94
C GLY A 98 6.56 -9.84 -10.38
N ALA A 99 5.35 -9.61 -10.88
CA ALA A 99 5.08 -9.08 -12.22
C ALA A 99 4.66 -7.59 -12.23
N LEU A 100 4.73 -6.90 -11.08
CA LEU A 100 4.44 -5.47 -11.05
C LEU A 100 5.39 -4.71 -11.98
N PRO A 101 4.87 -3.85 -12.87
CA PRO A 101 5.67 -3.16 -13.88
C PRO A 101 6.34 -1.89 -13.32
N ALA A 102 6.86 -1.96 -12.07
CA ALA A 102 7.43 -0.81 -11.40
C ALA A 102 8.72 -0.32 -12.08
N ARG A 103 8.77 0.96 -12.39
CA ARG A 103 9.87 1.65 -13.09
C ARG A 103 10.54 2.65 -12.15
N PRO A 104 11.75 3.10 -12.44
CA PRO A 104 12.38 4.18 -11.67
C PRO A 104 11.44 5.38 -11.50
N GLY A 105 11.25 5.79 -10.25
CA GLY A 105 10.31 6.84 -9.87
C GLY A 105 8.91 6.34 -9.48
N ASP A 106 8.56 5.08 -9.71
CA ASP A 106 7.36 4.46 -9.15
C ASP A 106 7.55 4.09 -7.68
N ARG A 107 6.46 3.64 -7.04
CA ARG A 107 6.41 3.13 -5.67
C ARG A 107 5.55 1.87 -5.65
N CYS A 108 5.86 0.93 -4.78
CA CYS A 108 5.04 -0.25 -4.57
C CYS A 108 4.32 -0.19 -3.22
N LEU A 109 3.03 -0.56 -3.20
CA LEU A 109 2.27 -0.82 -1.98
C LEU A 109 1.72 -2.24 -2.03
N ILE A 110 2.09 -3.04 -1.06
CA ILE A 110 1.58 -4.40 -0.87
C ILE A 110 0.85 -4.43 0.46
N PHE A 111 -0.46 -4.64 0.45
CA PHE A 111 -1.28 -4.78 1.64
C PHE A 111 -1.90 -6.17 1.65
N LEU A 112 -1.54 -6.95 2.66
CA LEU A 112 -1.98 -8.33 2.85
C LEU A 112 -2.70 -8.43 4.19
N THR A 113 -3.94 -8.88 4.18
CA THR A 113 -4.74 -9.08 5.39
C THR A 113 -5.38 -10.46 5.39
N SER A 114 -5.19 -11.22 6.48
CA SER A 114 -5.65 -12.59 6.63
C SER A 114 -5.39 -13.09 8.05
N HIS A 115 -5.67 -14.37 8.29
CA HIS A 115 -5.08 -15.09 9.41
C HIS A 115 -3.56 -15.24 9.25
N GLY A 116 -2.86 -15.51 10.35
CA GLY A 116 -1.43 -15.79 10.36
C GLY A 116 -1.13 -17.06 11.13
N GLU A 117 -0.15 -17.81 10.64
CA GLU A 117 0.32 -19.04 11.26
C GLU A 117 1.72 -18.83 11.84
N GLN A 118 1.88 -19.14 13.12
CA GLN A 118 3.14 -18.94 13.82
C GLN A 118 4.28 -19.75 13.20
N GLY A 119 5.35 -19.06 12.82
CA GLY A 119 6.51 -19.70 12.19
C GLY A 119 6.35 -20.01 10.69
N ALA A 120 5.13 -19.96 10.13
CA ALA A 120 4.88 -20.21 8.71
C ALA A 120 4.64 -18.93 7.91
N GLY A 121 3.71 -18.06 8.33
CA GLY A 121 3.46 -16.80 7.65
C GLY A 121 2.00 -16.41 7.51
N LEU A 122 1.65 -15.74 6.40
CA LEU A 122 0.30 -15.29 6.08
C LEU A 122 -0.52 -16.44 5.47
N TRP A 123 -1.62 -16.79 6.09
CA TRP A 123 -2.51 -17.84 5.63
C TRP A 123 -3.30 -17.44 4.38
N LEU A 124 -3.40 -18.35 3.42
CA LEU A 124 -4.22 -18.20 2.21
C LEU A 124 -5.18 -19.40 2.09
N ALA A 125 -6.44 -19.19 2.47
CA ALA A 125 -7.45 -20.24 2.57
C ALA A 125 -7.65 -21.00 1.26
N ARG A 126 -7.70 -20.30 0.12
CA ARG A 126 -7.87 -20.93 -1.20
C ARG A 126 -6.73 -21.85 -1.62
N SER A 127 -5.54 -21.66 -1.07
CA SER A 127 -4.36 -22.50 -1.34
C SER A 127 -4.13 -23.50 -0.22
N ASN A 128 -4.84 -23.38 0.88
CA ASN A 128 -4.63 -24.18 2.11
C ASN A 128 -3.13 -24.19 2.50
N THR A 129 -2.50 -23.00 2.49
CA THR A 129 -1.07 -22.82 2.81
C THR A 129 -0.78 -21.41 3.30
N ALA A 130 0.34 -21.27 4.01
CA ALA A 130 0.86 -19.96 4.38
C ALA A 130 1.93 -19.49 3.39
N VAL A 131 1.96 -18.17 3.13
CA VAL A 131 3.05 -17.49 2.41
C VAL A 131 4.05 -16.98 3.43
N SER A 132 5.27 -17.46 3.35
CA SER A 132 6.37 -17.09 4.24
C SER A 132 6.96 -15.71 3.92
N PRO A 133 7.67 -15.08 4.89
CA PRO A 133 8.45 -13.86 4.63
C PRO A 133 9.46 -13.99 3.49
N ASP A 134 10.09 -15.16 3.33
CA ASP A 134 11.11 -15.42 2.31
C ASP A 134 10.50 -15.47 0.90
N GLU A 135 9.36 -16.13 0.73
CA GLU A 135 8.66 -16.17 -0.56
C GLU A 135 8.16 -14.79 -0.98
N LEU A 136 7.61 -14.01 -0.02
CA LEU A 136 7.20 -12.64 -0.28
C LEU A 136 8.40 -11.76 -0.64
N ALA A 137 9.52 -11.89 0.06
CA ALA A 137 10.76 -11.16 -0.23
C ALA A 137 11.29 -11.47 -1.64
N GLN A 138 11.19 -12.75 -2.08
CA GLN A 138 11.58 -13.17 -3.42
C GLN A 138 10.66 -12.56 -4.50
N ALA A 139 9.34 -12.56 -4.28
CA ALA A 139 8.39 -11.92 -5.21
C ALA A 139 8.67 -10.41 -5.34
N LEU A 140 8.83 -9.71 -4.21
CA LEU A 140 9.18 -8.28 -4.18
C LEU A 140 10.50 -7.96 -4.88
N SER A 141 11.47 -8.87 -4.82
CA SER A 141 12.77 -8.68 -5.50
C SER A 141 12.66 -8.75 -7.03
N ARG A 142 11.57 -9.27 -7.57
CA ARG A 142 11.29 -9.25 -9.01
C ARG A 142 10.48 -8.01 -9.44
N GLY A 143 9.37 -7.70 -8.73
CA GLY A 143 8.44 -6.66 -9.15
C GLY A 143 8.76 -5.26 -8.62
N CYS A 144 9.40 -5.16 -7.44
CA CYS A 144 9.61 -3.90 -6.71
C CYS A 144 11.07 -3.67 -6.28
N ALA A 145 12.04 -4.34 -6.91
CA ALA A 145 13.45 -4.35 -6.48
C ALA A 145 14.09 -2.96 -6.39
N ALA A 146 13.77 -2.09 -7.37
CA ALA A 146 14.46 -0.82 -7.58
C ALA A 146 13.69 0.41 -7.07
N VAL A 147 12.51 0.23 -6.46
CA VAL A 147 11.63 1.33 -6.09
C VAL A 147 11.31 1.33 -4.60
N PRO A 148 10.99 2.50 -4.01
CA PRO A 148 10.43 2.58 -2.67
C PRO A 148 9.22 1.66 -2.52
N THR A 149 9.25 0.79 -1.52
CA THR A 149 8.24 -0.25 -1.35
C THR A 149 7.69 -0.24 0.06
N VAL A 150 6.39 -0.18 0.20
CA VAL A 150 5.68 -0.33 1.47
C VAL A 150 4.97 -1.67 1.48
N VAL A 151 5.21 -2.46 2.51
CA VAL A 151 4.56 -3.75 2.74
C VAL A 151 3.83 -3.67 4.07
N VAL A 152 2.55 -3.97 4.05
CA VAL A 152 1.70 -4.07 5.24
C VAL A 152 1.20 -5.50 5.34
N VAL A 153 1.46 -6.16 6.46
CA VAL A 153 0.99 -7.53 6.72
C VAL A 153 0.13 -7.52 7.97
N SER A 154 -1.18 -7.55 7.77
CA SER A 154 -2.19 -7.58 8.81
C SER A 154 -2.59 -9.02 9.11
N ALA A 155 -1.87 -9.65 10.03
CA ALA A 155 -2.09 -11.03 10.45
C ALA A 155 -1.54 -11.26 11.86
N CYS A 156 -2.03 -12.32 12.53
CA CYS A 156 -1.38 -12.87 13.70
C CYS A 156 0.06 -13.27 13.39
N TYR A 157 0.97 -13.17 14.35
CA TYR A 157 2.38 -13.61 14.25
C TYR A 157 3.18 -12.97 13.10
N SER A 158 2.68 -11.86 12.54
CA SER A 158 3.22 -11.22 11.32
C SER A 158 4.58 -10.54 11.49
N GLY A 159 5.09 -10.38 12.72
CA GLY A 159 6.36 -9.69 13.00
C GLY A 159 7.58 -10.25 12.26
N GLY A 160 7.56 -11.54 11.87
CA GLY A 160 8.59 -12.14 11.04
C GLY A 160 8.79 -11.46 9.68
N PHE A 161 7.75 -10.82 9.15
CA PHE A 161 7.84 -10.06 7.90
C PHE A 161 8.64 -8.74 8.05
N ALA A 162 8.83 -8.24 9.26
CA ALA A 162 9.61 -7.01 9.50
C ALA A 162 11.12 -7.25 9.66
N THR A 163 11.61 -8.45 9.39
CA THR A 163 13.01 -8.87 9.61
C THR A 163 13.59 -9.64 8.42
N GLY A 164 14.83 -10.09 8.51
CA GLY A 164 15.46 -11.00 7.56
C GLY A 164 15.51 -10.45 6.13
N LYS A 165 15.15 -11.29 5.15
CA LYS A 165 15.17 -10.92 3.71
C LYS A 165 14.16 -9.84 3.34
N MET A 166 13.16 -9.59 4.19
CA MET A 166 12.21 -8.51 4.02
C MET A 166 12.82 -7.13 4.34
N ALA A 167 13.78 -7.06 5.24
CA ALA A 167 14.44 -5.83 5.68
C ALA A 167 15.46 -5.32 4.65
N LYS A 168 15.02 -4.50 3.69
CA LYS A 168 15.83 -3.91 2.63
C LYS A 168 15.89 -2.39 2.74
N PRO A 169 16.97 -1.72 2.28
CA PRO A 169 17.10 -0.26 2.39
C PRO A 169 15.97 0.55 1.75
N ASN A 170 15.36 0.03 0.68
CA ASN A 170 14.25 0.66 -0.04
C ASN A 170 12.86 0.20 0.43
N ARG A 171 12.75 -0.43 1.61
CA ARG A 171 11.50 -1.04 2.04
C ARG A 171 11.05 -0.52 3.41
N ILE A 172 9.76 -0.28 3.53
CA ILE A 172 9.03 -0.14 4.79
C ILE A 172 8.19 -1.40 4.97
N VAL A 173 8.20 -1.98 6.15
CA VAL A 173 7.32 -3.12 6.48
C VAL A 173 6.58 -2.80 7.76
N LEU A 174 5.25 -2.87 7.73
CA LEU A 174 4.38 -2.70 8.87
C LEU A 174 3.66 -4.04 9.13
N THR A 175 3.58 -4.47 10.38
CA THR A 175 2.92 -5.73 10.75
C THR A 175 1.96 -5.54 11.92
N ALA A 176 0.86 -6.31 11.93
CA ALA A 176 -0.19 -6.19 12.92
C ALA A 176 0.22 -6.71 14.31
N ALA A 177 1.20 -7.59 14.38
CA ALA A 177 1.62 -8.21 15.62
C ALA A 177 3.11 -8.55 15.62
N ARG A 178 3.66 -8.78 16.81
CA ARG A 178 4.97 -9.42 17.00
C ARG A 178 4.92 -10.88 16.48
N ASN A 179 6.06 -11.49 16.17
CA ASN A 179 6.15 -12.82 15.58
C ASN A 179 5.68 -13.97 16.50
N ASP A 180 5.48 -13.70 17.79
CA ASP A 180 5.01 -14.64 18.80
C ASP A 180 3.66 -14.23 19.41
N ARG A 181 2.94 -13.27 18.79
CA ARG A 181 1.68 -12.74 19.31
C ARG A 181 0.55 -12.81 18.29
N PRO A 182 -0.69 -13.08 18.74
CA PRO A 182 -1.87 -12.90 17.91
C PRO A 182 -2.14 -11.40 17.66
N SER A 183 -2.96 -11.12 16.65
CA SER A 183 -3.68 -9.87 16.46
C SER A 183 -5.19 -10.12 16.61
N PHE A 184 -5.99 -9.06 16.77
CA PHE A 184 -7.38 -9.19 17.20
C PHE A 184 -8.36 -8.51 16.24
N GLY A 185 -9.65 -8.83 16.42
CA GLY A 185 -10.74 -8.18 15.71
C GLY A 185 -11.24 -8.93 14.47
N CYS A 186 -10.78 -10.16 14.23
CA CYS A 186 -11.33 -11.02 13.18
C CYS A 186 -12.65 -11.66 13.65
N GLN A 187 -13.71 -10.83 13.82
CA GLN A 187 -15.01 -11.27 14.32
C GLN A 187 -16.10 -10.86 13.33
N VAL A 188 -17.09 -11.71 13.13
CA VAL A 188 -18.17 -11.57 12.12
C VAL A 188 -18.91 -10.22 12.19
N HIS A 189 -19.05 -9.67 13.40
CA HIS A 189 -19.77 -8.41 13.61
C HIS A 189 -18.91 -7.15 13.41
N ARG A 190 -17.62 -7.30 13.13
CA ARG A 190 -16.74 -6.15 12.86
C ARG A 190 -16.63 -5.85 11.38
N VAL A 191 -16.43 -4.59 11.07
CA VAL A 191 -16.18 -4.15 9.69
C VAL A 191 -14.74 -4.43 9.29
N TYR A 192 -13.78 -4.20 10.23
CA TYR A 192 -12.35 -4.43 10.05
C TYR A 192 -11.76 -5.11 11.29
N ASN A 193 -10.65 -5.82 11.16
CA ASN A 193 -9.82 -6.17 12.30
C ASN A 193 -9.19 -4.92 12.91
N PHE A 194 -8.61 -5.02 14.13
CA PHE A 194 -8.10 -3.84 14.84
C PHE A 194 -7.00 -3.10 14.07
N PHE A 195 -6.06 -3.86 13.50
CA PHE A 195 -4.94 -3.25 12.81
C PHE A 195 -5.37 -2.57 11.51
N ASP A 196 -6.25 -3.19 10.73
CA ASP A 196 -6.76 -2.62 9.49
C ASP A 196 -7.59 -1.36 9.74
N GLU A 197 -8.46 -1.37 10.77
CA GLU A 197 -9.22 -0.19 11.20
C GLU A 197 -8.29 0.97 11.55
N CYS A 198 -7.28 0.69 12.38
CA CYS A 198 -6.32 1.68 12.83
C CYS A 198 -5.42 2.19 11.69
N LEU A 199 -5.02 1.34 10.76
CA LEU A 199 -4.25 1.72 9.57
C LEU A 199 -5.07 2.65 8.66
N LEU A 200 -6.31 2.25 8.35
CA LEU A 200 -7.22 3.04 7.52
C LEU A 200 -7.57 4.39 8.16
N ASP A 201 -7.66 4.46 9.48
CA ASP A 201 -7.85 5.72 10.21
C ASP A 201 -6.61 6.61 10.22
N ALA A 202 -5.41 6.03 10.33
CA ALA A 202 -4.15 6.77 10.38
C ALA A 202 -3.72 7.34 9.01
N LEU A 203 -3.98 6.63 7.91
CA LEU A 203 -3.54 7.00 6.56
C LEU A 203 -3.89 8.45 6.17
N PRO A 204 -5.16 8.93 6.26
CA PRO A 204 -5.50 10.30 5.82
C PRO A 204 -5.01 11.39 6.78
N LYS A 205 -4.53 11.01 7.96
CA LYS A 205 -4.08 11.93 9.02
C LYS A 205 -2.56 12.07 9.07
N SER A 206 -1.85 11.33 8.21
CA SER A 206 -0.40 11.17 8.30
C SER A 206 0.30 11.64 7.03
N ALA A 207 1.33 12.46 7.17
CA ALA A 207 2.16 12.88 6.04
C ALA A 207 3.17 11.81 5.61
N THR A 208 3.63 10.96 6.53
CA THR A 208 4.66 9.95 6.29
C THR A 208 4.22 8.56 6.76
N TRP A 209 4.79 7.52 6.17
CA TRP A 209 4.55 6.14 6.59
C TRP A 209 5.00 5.86 8.04
N ARG A 210 5.95 6.62 8.57
CA ARG A 210 6.32 6.56 9.99
C ARG A 210 5.17 7.03 10.87
N ALA A 211 4.55 8.16 10.52
CA ALA A 211 3.39 8.66 11.26
C ALA A 211 2.18 7.70 11.16
N VAL A 212 1.98 7.06 10.00
CA VAL A 212 0.97 5.99 9.85
C VAL A 212 1.25 4.84 10.82
N ALA A 213 2.49 4.33 10.86
CA ALA A 213 2.86 3.24 11.75
C ALA A 213 2.64 3.59 13.23
N ASP A 214 3.06 4.78 13.64
CA ASP A 214 2.94 5.25 15.04
C ASP A 214 1.48 5.47 15.43
N GLY A 215 0.67 6.07 14.55
CA GLY A 215 -0.76 6.26 14.73
C GLY A 215 -1.51 4.93 14.84
N SER A 216 -1.24 3.99 13.93
CA SER A 216 -1.83 2.65 13.94
C SER A 216 -1.48 1.90 15.22
N ARG A 217 -0.21 1.91 15.62
CA ARG A 217 0.25 1.26 16.87
C ARG A 217 -0.43 1.83 18.11
N GLN A 218 -0.58 3.15 18.21
CA GLN A 218 -1.28 3.80 19.33
C GLN A 218 -2.77 3.45 19.35
N CYS A 219 -3.41 3.43 18.18
CA CYS A 219 -4.82 3.05 18.02
C CYS A 219 -5.05 1.61 18.46
N VAL A 220 -4.28 0.65 17.95
CA VAL A 220 -4.37 -0.79 18.32
C VAL A 220 -4.23 -0.96 19.82
N ARG A 221 -3.22 -0.36 20.46
CA ARG A 221 -3.04 -0.44 21.92
C ARG A 221 -4.24 0.10 22.70
N ARG A 222 -4.93 1.15 22.20
CA ARG A 222 -6.13 1.67 22.86
C ARG A 222 -7.28 0.68 22.78
N MET A 223 -7.48 0.06 21.59
CA MET A 223 -8.54 -0.92 21.38
C MET A 223 -8.32 -2.18 22.22
N GLU A 224 -7.10 -2.73 22.22
CA GLU A 224 -6.73 -3.91 23.01
C GLU A 224 -6.98 -3.68 24.50
N ARG A 225 -6.52 -2.51 25.04
CA ARG A 225 -6.76 -2.17 26.45
C ARG A 225 -8.23 -2.01 26.78
N ALA A 226 -9.02 -1.40 25.89
CA ALA A 226 -10.44 -1.19 26.11
C ALA A 226 -11.24 -2.50 26.15
N LEU A 227 -10.74 -3.54 25.48
CA LEU A 227 -11.39 -4.85 25.37
C LEU A 227 -10.74 -5.92 26.25
N GLY A 228 -9.67 -5.60 26.98
CA GLY A 228 -8.95 -6.55 27.82
C GLY A 228 -8.12 -7.58 27.07
N GLU A 229 -7.78 -7.29 25.80
CA GLU A 229 -6.97 -8.19 24.97
C GLU A 229 -5.47 -8.08 25.31
N GLN A 230 -4.74 -9.15 25.06
CA GLN A 230 -3.28 -9.11 25.17
C GLN A 230 -2.70 -8.16 24.12
N PRO A 231 -1.61 -7.42 24.41
CA PRO A 231 -0.96 -6.57 23.43
C PRO A 231 -0.44 -7.38 22.25
N SER A 232 -0.89 -7.09 21.03
CA SER A 232 -0.35 -7.67 19.78
C SER A 232 1.04 -7.15 19.44
N GLU A 233 1.35 -5.93 19.89
CA GLU A 233 2.63 -5.23 19.65
C GLU A 233 2.99 -5.11 18.16
N PRO A 234 2.26 -4.32 17.37
CA PRO A 234 2.56 -4.09 15.96
C PRO A 234 4.00 -3.67 15.72
N GLN A 235 4.67 -4.30 14.76
CA GLN A 235 6.06 -4.03 14.43
C GLN A 235 6.21 -3.17 13.18
N ALA A 236 7.36 -2.52 13.04
CA ALA A 236 7.68 -1.74 11.85
C ALA A 236 9.19 -1.80 11.56
N TYR A 237 9.53 -1.98 10.29
CA TYR A 237 10.87 -1.80 9.76
C TYR A 237 10.88 -0.62 8.78
N PHE A 238 11.90 0.23 8.88
CA PHE A 238 12.11 1.38 7.99
C PHE A 238 13.51 1.30 7.40
N GLY A 239 13.60 0.96 6.13
CA GLY A 239 14.86 0.96 5.40
C GLY A 239 15.47 2.36 5.27
N ALA A 240 16.78 2.47 5.28
CA ALA A 240 17.50 3.75 5.32
C ALA A 240 17.15 4.67 4.13
N GLY A 241 16.88 4.10 2.95
CA GLY A 241 16.52 4.87 1.75
C GLY A 241 15.07 5.39 1.73
N VAL A 242 14.21 4.94 2.66
CA VAL A 242 12.77 5.25 2.69
C VAL A 242 12.26 5.64 4.08
N ALA A 243 13.15 5.90 5.03
CA ALA A 243 12.78 6.16 6.42
C ALA A 243 11.79 7.33 6.60
N ASN A 244 11.81 8.30 5.69
CA ASN A 244 10.96 9.49 5.68
C ASN A 244 9.99 9.51 4.48
N LEU A 245 9.69 8.33 3.89
CA LEU A 245 8.79 8.26 2.74
C LEU A 245 7.42 8.86 3.09
N ASP A 246 6.98 9.81 2.29
CA ASP A 246 5.64 10.38 2.35
C ASP A 246 4.59 9.33 1.94
N VAL A 247 3.35 9.48 2.42
CA VAL A 247 2.24 8.61 2.05
C VAL A 247 1.96 8.74 0.55
N GLY A 248 1.90 9.95 0.03
CA GLY A 248 1.91 10.23 -1.41
C GLY A 248 0.60 9.88 -2.14
N PHE A 249 -0.51 9.69 -1.41
CA PHE A 249 -1.87 9.54 -1.96
C PHE A 249 -2.91 9.98 -0.95
#